data_ec24848d33f78062a768ca005124bd56
#
_entry.id   ec24848d33f78062a768ca005124bd56
#
_cell.length_a   1.000
_cell.length_b   1.000
_cell.length_c   1.000
_cell.angle_alpha   90.00
_cell.angle_beta   90.00
_cell.angle_gamma   90.00
#
_symmetry.space_group_name_H-M   'P 1'
#
loop_
_entity.id
_entity.type
_entity.pdbx_description
1 polymer ?
#
loop_
_entity_poly.entity_id
_entity_poly.type
_entity_poly.pdbx_seq_one_letter_code
_entity_poly.pdbx_strand_id
1 'polypeptide(L)'
;MLANSTFPDLEDDLFFNSSGNETHGEAHGSAILISFIYSVVCLVGLCGNSMVIYVIFRYAKMKTATNIYILNLAIADELLMLSVPFLVTSSLLRHWPFGSFLCRLVLSVDAVNMFTSIYCLTVLSIDRYIAVVHPIKAARYRRPTIAKMVNLGVWMFSILVILPIIIFSTSTPNSDGSVACNMQMPEPQRRWMAVFVIYAFLMGFLFPVLAICMCYVLIIAKLRVVALKAGWQQRKKSERKITLMVMMVVTVFVICWMPFHVVQLVNVFEERHNATFSQLAVILGYANSCANPILYGFLSDNFKRSFQRILCLRWVDSAAEEPIDYYATALKSRGYSVDEFQPDNMESDRISH
;
A
#
# COMPACT_ATOMS: atom_id res chain seq x y z
N MET A 1 -38.65 39.96 -7.31
CA MET A 1 -39.02 38.72 -8.06
C MET A 1 -37.74 38.17 -8.66
N LEU A 2 -37.06 37.32 -7.95
CA LEU A 2 -35.99 36.47 -8.49
C LEU A 2 -36.20 35.10 -7.90
N ALA A 3 -36.40 34.17 -8.79
CA ALA A 3 -36.83 32.82 -8.54
C ALA A 3 -35.82 32.04 -7.64
N ASN A 4 -36.36 31.41 -6.60
CA ASN A 4 -35.73 30.29 -5.91
C ASN A 4 -35.50 29.17 -6.94
N SER A 5 -34.27 29.05 -7.41
CA SER A 5 -33.77 27.79 -7.96
C SER A 5 -33.14 27.00 -6.81
N THR A 6 -33.94 26.20 -6.15
CA THR A 6 -33.51 25.07 -5.33
C THR A 6 -32.68 24.17 -6.25
N PHE A 7 -31.38 24.21 -6.06
CA PHE A 7 -30.48 23.19 -6.62
C PHE A 7 -30.72 21.89 -5.85
N PRO A 8 -30.77 20.74 -6.53
CA PRO A 8 -30.80 19.45 -5.85
C PRO A 8 -29.51 19.29 -5.05
N ASP A 9 -29.68 18.83 -3.81
CA ASP A 9 -28.61 18.65 -2.84
C ASP A 9 -27.56 17.68 -3.37
N LEU A 10 -26.37 18.20 -3.63
CA LEU A 10 -25.16 17.42 -4.02
C LEU A 10 -24.60 16.60 -2.84
N GLU A 11 -25.28 16.65 -1.69
CA GLU A 11 -24.80 16.06 -0.45
C GLU A 11 -24.93 14.54 -0.36
N ASP A 12 -25.85 13.94 -1.14
CA ASP A 12 -26.24 12.55 -0.91
C ASP A 12 -25.33 11.51 -1.59
N ASP A 13 -24.41 11.93 -2.47
CA ASP A 13 -23.87 11.00 -3.46
C ASP A 13 -22.37 10.67 -3.35
N LEU A 14 -21.61 11.29 -2.41
CA LEU A 14 -20.16 11.09 -2.43
C LEU A 14 -19.70 9.72 -1.89
N PHE A 15 -20.51 9.07 -1.07
CA PHE A 15 -20.15 7.76 -0.52
C PHE A 15 -21.25 6.69 -0.56
N PHE A 16 -22.54 7.03 -0.52
CA PHE A 16 -23.60 6.03 -0.32
C PHE A 16 -25.00 6.42 -0.84
N ASN A 17 -25.20 7.06 -1.99
CA ASN A 17 -26.55 7.19 -2.51
C ASN A 17 -26.72 6.72 -3.95
N SER A 18 -27.45 5.62 -4.10
CA SER A 18 -28.02 5.12 -5.33
C SER A 18 -29.49 5.56 -5.38
N SER A 19 -29.74 6.80 -5.80
CA SER A 19 -31.10 7.29 -6.07
C SER A 19 -31.32 7.48 -7.55
N GLY A 20 -31.45 6.38 -8.26
CA GLY A 20 -32.03 6.33 -9.58
C GLY A 20 -32.96 5.12 -9.60
N ASN A 21 -34.22 5.31 -9.85
CA ASN A 21 -35.35 4.39 -10.20
C ASN A 21 -35.10 2.87 -10.14
N GLU A 22 -34.26 2.40 -9.20
CA GLU A 22 -34.04 0.98 -8.93
C GLU A 22 -35.20 0.45 -8.08
N THR A 23 -35.71 -0.70 -8.44
CA THR A 23 -36.73 -1.39 -7.63
C THR A 23 -36.10 -1.74 -6.27
N HIS A 24 -36.88 -1.69 -5.18
CA HIS A 24 -36.37 -1.98 -3.81
C HIS A 24 -35.60 -3.31 -3.71
N GLY A 25 -35.88 -4.27 -4.56
CA GLY A 25 -35.18 -5.57 -4.60
C GLY A 25 -33.81 -5.50 -5.25
N GLU A 26 -33.62 -4.73 -6.30
CA GLU A 26 -32.33 -4.59 -7.02
C GLU A 26 -31.32 -3.81 -6.16
N ALA A 27 -31.78 -2.75 -5.53
CA ALA A 27 -30.95 -1.95 -4.64
C ALA A 27 -30.51 -2.72 -3.36
N HIS A 28 -31.32 -3.68 -2.87
CA HIS A 28 -30.91 -4.54 -1.75
C HIS A 28 -29.92 -5.62 -2.20
N GLY A 29 -30.11 -6.18 -3.39
CA GLY A 29 -29.17 -7.14 -3.98
C GLY A 29 -27.79 -6.55 -4.23
N SER A 30 -27.72 -5.31 -4.73
CA SER A 30 -26.43 -4.62 -4.96
C SER A 30 -25.68 -4.34 -3.65
N ALA A 31 -26.37 -3.91 -2.60
CA ALA A 31 -25.75 -3.68 -1.28
C ALA A 31 -25.17 -4.97 -0.68
N ILE A 32 -25.87 -6.10 -0.80
CA ILE A 32 -25.36 -7.40 -0.32
C ILE A 32 -24.13 -7.82 -1.12
N LEU A 33 -24.14 -7.70 -2.45
CA LEU A 33 -23.01 -8.05 -3.30
C LEU A 33 -21.79 -7.21 -2.97
N ILE A 34 -21.93 -5.90 -2.83
CA ILE A 34 -20.87 -4.97 -2.48
C ILE A 34 -20.29 -5.32 -1.10
N SER A 35 -21.15 -5.56 -0.12
CA SER A 35 -20.74 -5.95 1.23
C SER A 35 -19.98 -7.28 1.25
N PHE A 36 -20.39 -8.23 0.42
CA PHE A 36 -19.67 -9.50 0.25
C PHE A 36 -18.28 -9.27 -0.34
N ILE A 37 -18.17 -8.45 -1.41
CA ILE A 37 -16.86 -8.12 -2.03
C ILE A 37 -15.93 -7.45 -1.01
N TYR A 38 -16.41 -6.45 -0.26
CA TYR A 38 -15.63 -5.80 0.79
C TYR A 38 -15.17 -6.78 1.87
N SER A 39 -16.05 -7.72 2.27
CA SER A 39 -15.69 -8.74 3.28
C SER A 39 -14.58 -9.68 2.78
N VAL A 40 -14.65 -10.11 1.52
CA VAL A 40 -13.59 -10.93 0.89
C VAL A 40 -12.28 -10.15 0.81
N VAL A 41 -12.31 -8.90 0.34
CA VAL A 41 -11.15 -8.02 0.25
C VAL A 41 -10.53 -7.82 1.65
N CYS A 42 -11.37 -7.58 2.67
CA CYS A 42 -10.93 -7.43 4.05
C CYS A 42 -10.18 -8.69 4.55
N LEU A 43 -10.77 -9.86 4.40
CA LEU A 43 -10.16 -11.12 4.85
C LEU A 43 -8.83 -11.41 4.15
N VAL A 44 -8.79 -11.26 2.82
CA VAL A 44 -7.55 -11.46 2.04
C VAL A 44 -6.50 -10.42 2.42
N GLY A 45 -6.90 -9.16 2.59
CA GLY A 45 -6.01 -8.07 3.00
C GLY A 45 -5.42 -8.30 4.39
N LEU A 46 -6.24 -8.60 5.40
CA LEU A 46 -5.80 -8.89 6.76
C LEU A 46 -4.82 -10.08 6.78
N CYS A 47 -5.19 -11.21 6.18
CA CYS A 47 -4.32 -12.37 6.16
C CYS A 47 -2.98 -12.09 5.45
N GLY A 48 -3.03 -11.44 4.29
CA GLY A 48 -1.85 -11.17 3.48
C GLY A 48 -0.89 -10.18 4.13
N ASN A 49 -1.40 -9.05 4.61
CA ASN A 49 -0.56 -8.02 5.24
C ASN A 49 -0.03 -8.46 6.61
N SER A 50 -0.84 -9.16 7.44
CA SER A 50 -0.36 -9.80 8.68
C SER A 50 0.79 -10.77 8.41
N MET A 51 0.74 -11.58 7.32
CA MET A 51 1.85 -12.46 6.94
C MET A 51 3.11 -11.67 6.57
N VAL A 52 2.99 -10.58 5.82
CA VAL A 52 4.13 -9.70 5.47
C VAL A 52 4.76 -9.12 6.74
N ILE A 53 3.94 -8.56 7.64
CA ILE A 53 4.37 -7.99 8.91
C ILE A 53 5.10 -9.06 9.74
N TYR A 54 4.51 -10.23 9.90
CA TYR A 54 5.10 -11.35 10.65
C TYR A 54 6.47 -11.77 10.09
N VAL A 55 6.58 -11.97 8.77
CA VAL A 55 7.83 -12.38 8.11
C VAL A 55 8.96 -11.35 8.33
N ILE A 56 8.67 -10.06 8.19
CA ILE A 56 9.70 -9.03 8.35
C ILE A 56 10.18 -8.93 9.81
N PHE A 57 9.28 -9.11 10.79
CA PHE A 57 9.68 -9.09 12.19
C PHE A 57 10.43 -10.37 12.59
N ARG A 58 9.98 -11.55 12.12
CA ARG A 58 10.49 -12.86 12.53
C ARG A 58 11.88 -13.15 11.98
N TYR A 59 12.16 -12.78 10.74
CA TYR A 59 13.41 -13.15 10.08
C TYR A 59 14.41 -11.99 10.01
N ALA A 60 15.60 -12.18 10.63
CA ALA A 60 16.66 -11.16 10.66
C ALA A 60 17.13 -10.73 9.25
N LYS A 61 17.19 -11.68 8.31
CA LYS A 61 17.57 -11.42 6.91
C LYS A 61 16.57 -10.49 6.18
N MET A 62 15.36 -10.32 6.72
CA MET A 62 14.33 -9.45 6.15
C MET A 62 14.40 -8.00 6.63
N LYS A 63 15.30 -7.65 7.55
CA LYS A 63 15.43 -6.29 8.12
C LYS A 63 16.28 -5.35 7.23
N THR A 64 16.00 -5.33 5.94
CA THR A 64 16.65 -4.41 4.98
C THR A 64 15.87 -3.10 4.85
N ALA A 65 16.52 -2.03 4.34
CA ALA A 65 15.83 -0.75 4.10
C ALA A 65 14.58 -0.91 3.22
N THR A 66 14.68 -1.68 2.13
CA THR A 66 13.55 -1.95 1.24
C THR A 66 12.39 -2.64 1.97
N ASN A 67 12.68 -3.65 2.79
CA ASN A 67 11.64 -4.38 3.51
C ASN A 67 11.02 -3.55 4.64
N ILE A 68 11.73 -2.54 5.16
CA ILE A 68 11.17 -1.57 6.10
C ILE A 68 10.10 -0.69 5.41
N TYR A 69 10.29 -0.32 4.15
CA TYR A 69 9.26 0.37 3.37
C TYR A 69 8.08 -0.56 3.05
N ILE A 70 8.34 -1.83 2.71
CA ILE A 70 7.28 -2.85 2.52
C ILE A 70 6.49 -3.08 3.81
N LEU A 71 7.15 -3.12 4.97
CA LEU A 71 6.50 -3.21 6.27
C LEU A 71 5.58 -2.01 6.52
N ASN A 72 6.04 -0.82 6.20
CA ASN A 72 5.26 0.40 6.34
C ASN A 72 3.97 0.35 5.49
N LEU A 73 4.10 -0.10 4.25
CA LEU A 73 2.95 -0.28 3.35
C LEU A 73 1.97 -1.32 3.92
N ALA A 74 2.46 -2.45 4.40
CA ALA A 74 1.61 -3.49 5.01
C ALA A 74 0.89 -3.01 6.28
N ILE A 75 1.52 -2.15 7.11
CA ILE A 75 0.87 -1.55 8.28
C ILE A 75 -0.25 -0.58 7.86
N ALA A 76 -0.03 0.25 6.83
CA ALA A 76 -1.05 1.14 6.32
C ALA A 76 -2.25 0.35 5.75
N ASP A 77 -1.98 -0.71 5.00
CA ASP A 77 -3.01 -1.61 4.45
C ASP A 77 -3.78 -2.35 5.55
N GLU A 78 -3.12 -2.78 6.63
CA GLU A 78 -3.76 -3.42 7.79
C GLU A 78 -4.73 -2.47 8.50
N LEU A 79 -4.33 -1.21 8.71
CA LEU A 79 -5.19 -0.19 9.30
C LEU A 79 -6.43 0.07 8.43
N LEU A 80 -6.26 0.10 7.10
CA LEU A 80 -7.39 0.22 6.18
C LEU A 80 -8.37 -0.95 6.34
N MET A 81 -7.86 -2.19 6.39
CA MET A 81 -8.71 -3.37 6.53
C MET A 81 -9.52 -3.36 7.84
N LEU A 82 -9.00 -2.77 8.91
CA LEU A 82 -9.72 -2.60 10.17
C LEU A 82 -10.88 -1.59 10.07
N SER A 83 -10.89 -0.69 9.09
CA SER A 83 -12.00 0.24 8.84
C SER A 83 -13.16 -0.39 8.04
N VAL A 84 -12.89 -1.43 7.25
CA VAL A 84 -13.88 -2.07 6.35
C VAL A 84 -15.15 -2.55 7.05
N PRO A 85 -15.13 -3.17 8.25
CA PRO A 85 -16.35 -3.60 8.93
C PRO A 85 -17.37 -2.47 9.16
N PHE A 86 -16.91 -1.24 9.41
CA PHE A 86 -17.80 -0.09 9.57
C PHE A 86 -18.48 0.28 8.25
N LEU A 87 -17.74 0.20 7.14
CA LEU A 87 -18.27 0.47 5.80
C LEU A 87 -19.28 -0.61 5.38
N VAL A 88 -18.98 -1.88 5.61
CA VAL A 88 -19.87 -3.00 5.35
C VAL A 88 -21.19 -2.85 6.13
N THR A 89 -21.09 -2.54 7.41
CA THR A 89 -22.27 -2.34 8.27
C THR A 89 -23.11 -1.15 7.79
N SER A 90 -22.47 -0.02 7.47
CA SER A 90 -23.17 1.15 6.94
C SER A 90 -23.86 0.87 5.62
N SER A 91 -23.22 0.11 4.71
CA SER A 91 -23.78 -0.31 3.43
C SER A 91 -25.02 -1.19 3.58
N LEU A 92 -24.97 -2.16 4.50
CA LEU A 92 -26.11 -3.06 4.77
C LEU A 92 -27.27 -2.35 5.43
N LEU A 93 -27.01 -1.44 6.37
CA LEU A 93 -28.01 -0.65 7.09
C LEU A 93 -28.53 0.53 6.25
N ARG A 94 -27.84 0.93 5.19
CA ARG A 94 -28.09 2.13 4.38
C ARG A 94 -28.12 3.42 5.20
N HIS A 95 -27.46 3.45 6.32
CA HIS A 95 -27.20 4.64 7.11
C HIS A 95 -25.95 4.45 7.96
N TRP A 96 -25.37 5.54 8.42
CA TRP A 96 -24.20 5.56 9.29
C TRP A 96 -24.59 5.58 10.77
N PRO A 97 -24.52 4.46 11.51
CA PRO A 97 -25.00 4.41 12.89
C PRO A 97 -23.93 4.82 13.94
N PHE A 98 -22.69 5.09 13.51
CA PHE A 98 -21.53 5.15 14.41
C PHE A 98 -21.19 6.57 14.89
N GLY A 99 -21.94 7.60 14.47
CA GLY A 99 -21.72 9.00 14.83
C GLY A 99 -20.51 9.65 14.18
N SER A 100 -20.32 10.96 14.45
CA SER A 100 -19.34 11.79 13.75
C SER A 100 -17.89 11.44 14.08
N PHE A 101 -17.59 10.96 15.30
CA PHE A 101 -16.22 10.59 15.67
C PHE A 101 -15.69 9.43 14.83
N LEU A 102 -16.46 8.32 14.75
CA LEU A 102 -16.05 7.17 13.93
C LEU A 102 -16.13 7.47 12.44
N CYS A 103 -17.05 8.32 11.97
CA CYS A 103 -17.06 8.80 10.61
C CYS A 103 -15.72 9.49 10.26
N ARG A 104 -15.31 10.45 11.06
CA ARG A 104 -14.03 11.15 10.89
C ARG A 104 -12.84 10.20 10.92
N LEU A 105 -12.83 9.26 11.84
CA LEU A 105 -11.75 8.28 12.00
C LEU A 105 -11.64 7.38 10.75
N VAL A 106 -12.76 6.80 10.29
CA VAL A 106 -12.78 5.88 9.14
C VAL A 106 -12.33 6.60 7.87
N LEU A 107 -12.90 7.77 7.54
CA LEU A 107 -12.50 8.54 6.37
C LEU A 107 -11.03 9.00 6.43
N SER A 108 -10.54 9.31 7.64
CA SER A 108 -9.12 9.66 7.83
C SER A 108 -8.20 8.46 7.63
N VAL A 109 -8.58 7.27 8.09
CA VAL A 109 -7.80 6.02 7.88
C VAL A 109 -7.72 5.68 6.41
N ASP A 110 -8.84 5.78 5.67
CA ASP A 110 -8.88 5.54 4.23
C ASP A 110 -7.94 6.50 3.48
N ALA A 111 -8.01 7.78 3.81
CA ALA A 111 -7.16 8.78 3.19
C ALA A 111 -5.68 8.60 3.58
N VAL A 112 -5.37 8.32 4.84
CA VAL A 112 -3.99 8.03 5.28
C VAL A 112 -3.42 6.84 4.52
N ASN A 113 -4.21 5.77 4.35
CA ASN A 113 -3.76 4.62 3.56
C ASN A 113 -3.39 5.02 2.14
N MET A 114 -4.28 5.74 1.42
CA MET A 114 -4.04 6.17 0.05
C MET A 114 -2.75 7.00 -0.07
N PHE A 115 -2.62 8.06 0.72
CA PHE A 115 -1.46 8.96 0.64
C PHE A 115 -0.17 8.30 1.15
N THR A 116 -0.21 7.57 2.26
CA THR A 116 0.96 6.87 2.80
C THR A 116 1.47 5.81 1.83
N SER A 117 0.57 5.08 1.16
CA SER A 117 0.92 4.06 0.18
C SER A 117 1.66 4.66 -1.01
N ILE A 118 1.13 5.72 -1.63
CA ILE A 118 1.82 6.33 -2.79
C ILE A 118 3.14 7.00 -2.41
N TYR A 119 3.23 7.66 -1.25
CA TYR A 119 4.49 8.25 -0.80
C TYR A 119 5.51 7.18 -0.42
N CYS A 120 5.08 6.08 0.19
CA CYS A 120 5.94 4.93 0.45
C CYS A 120 6.48 4.32 -0.85
N LEU A 121 5.63 4.15 -1.87
CA LEU A 121 6.04 3.67 -3.20
C LEU A 121 6.98 4.66 -3.90
N THR A 122 6.79 5.96 -3.72
CA THR A 122 7.69 7.00 -4.24
C THR A 122 9.07 6.88 -3.60
N VAL A 123 9.14 6.79 -2.27
CA VAL A 123 10.41 6.61 -1.55
C VAL A 123 11.07 5.29 -1.91
N LEU A 124 10.30 4.21 -2.07
CA LEU A 124 10.80 2.91 -2.49
C LEU A 124 11.38 2.96 -3.91
N SER A 125 10.78 3.73 -4.81
CA SER A 125 11.29 3.97 -6.17
C SER A 125 12.59 4.78 -6.16
N ILE A 126 12.70 5.77 -5.29
CA ILE A 126 13.94 6.54 -5.05
C ILE A 126 15.01 5.62 -4.44
N ASP A 127 14.67 4.74 -3.47
CA ASP A 127 15.61 3.74 -2.92
C ASP A 127 16.16 2.82 -4.03
N ARG A 128 15.30 2.39 -4.97
CA ARG A 128 15.73 1.60 -6.13
C ARG A 128 16.62 2.39 -7.08
N TYR A 129 16.28 3.65 -7.34
CA TYR A 129 17.11 4.54 -8.16
C TYR A 129 18.51 4.70 -7.54
N ILE A 130 18.60 4.99 -6.26
CA ILE A 130 19.90 5.13 -5.56
C ILE A 130 20.69 3.82 -5.62
N ALA A 131 20.03 2.65 -5.44
CA ALA A 131 20.68 1.34 -5.47
C ALA A 131 21.30 1.02 -6.82
N VAL A 132 20.61 1.36 -7.91
CA VAL A 132 21.01 0.99 -9.28
C VAL A 132 21.95 2.02 -9.90
N VAL A 133 21.63 3.30 -9.75
CA VAL A 133 22.36 4.38 -10.42
C VAL A 133 23.58 4.84 -9.63
N HIS A 134 23.47 4.83 -8.28
CA HIS A 134 24.51 5.33 -7.36
C HIS A 134 24.92 4.28 -6.33
N PRO A 135 25.48 3.11 -6.71
CA PRO A 135 25.75 2.00 -5.79
C PRO A 135 26.70 2.34 -4.64
N ILE A 136 27.65 3.25 -4.85
CA ILE A 136 28.58 3.71 -3.80
C ILE A 136 27.83 4.52 -2.73
N LYS A 137 26.97 5.44 -3.15
CA LYS A 137 26.14 6.25 -2.23
C LYS A 137 25.08 5.39 -1.54
N ALA A 138 24.60 4.33 -2.19
CA ALA A 138 23.61 3.42 -1.66
C ALA A 138 24.01 2.81 -0.31
N ALA A 139 25.26 2.46 -0.11
CA ALA A 139 25.78 1.93 1.15
C ALA A 139 25.60 2.89 2.34
N ARG A 140 25.64 4.21 2.07
CA ARG A 140 25.47 5.25 3.10
C ARG A 140 23.98 5.53 3.39
N TYR A 141 23.14 5.62 2.36
CA TYR A 141 21.74 6.07 2.48
C TYR A 141 20.74 4.94 2.76
N ARG A 142 21.06 3.70 2.37
CA ARG A 142 20.17 2.53 2.52
C ARG A 142 20.39 1.79 3.85
N ARG A 143 20.47 2.53 4.95
CA ARG A 143 20.55 1.97 6.30
C ARG A 143 19.15 1.80 6.89
N PRO A 144 18.88 0.72 7.65
CA PRO A 144 17.58 0.50 8.29
C PRO A 144 17.10 1.68 9.15
N THR A 145 18.02 2.35 9.85
CA THR A 145 17.69 3.53 10.67
C THR A 145 17.18 4.69 9.81
N ILE A 146 17.83 4.96 8.67
CA ILE A 146 17.39 6.01 7.75
C ILE A 146 16.03 5.67 7.17
N ALA A 147 15.79 4.42 6.77
CA ALA A 147 14.49 3.97 6.27
C ALA A 147 13.36 4.17 7.30
N LYS A 148 13.61 3.91 8.58
CA LYS A 148 12.64 4.17 9.66
C LYS A 148 12.33 5.66 9.81
N MET A 149 13.36 6.52 9.77
CA MET A 149 13.16 7.99 9.86
C MET A 149 12.38 8.52 8.65
N VAL A 150 12.69 8.03 7.45
CA VAL A 150 11.96 8.40 6.23
C VAL A 150 10.50 7.95 6.32
N ASN A 151 10.22 6.73 6.80
CA ASN A 151 8.85 6.26 7.02
C ASN A 151 8.10 7.15 8.02
N LEU A 152 8.73 7.54 9.12
CA LEU A 152 8.13 8.49 10.07
C LEU A 152 7.77 9.80 9.36
N GLY A 153 8.67 10.32 8.54
CA GLY A 153 8.42 11.51 7.71
C GLY A 153 7.25 11.31 6.73
N VAL A 154 7.12 10.13 6.12
CA VAL A 154 6.00 9.79 5.23
C VAL A 154 4.67 9.84 6.00
N TRP A 155 4.58 9.25 7.20
CA TRP A 155 3.36 9.30 8.02
C TRP A 155 2.99 10.73 8.42
N MET A 156 3.96 11.49 8.93
CA MET A 156 3.74 12.89 9.31
C MET A 156 3.25 13.73 8.13
N PHE A 157 3.87 13.55 6.96
CA PHE A 157 3.46 14.25 5.74
C PHE A 157 2.07 13.82 5.26
N SER A 158 1.76 12.51 5.31
CA SER A 158 0.42 12.00 4.95
C SER A 158 -0.66 12.60 5.86
N ILE A 159 -0.43 12.65 7.19
CA ILE A 159 -1.36 13.25 8.14
C ILE A 159 -1.56 14.74 7.82
N LEU A 160 -0.49 15.47 7.50
CA LEU A 160 -0.58 16.88 7.13
C LEU A 160 -1.43 17.08 5.86
N VAL A 161 -1.24 16.22 4.85
CA VAL A 161 -1.97 16.29 3.58
C VAL A 161 -3.47 16.00 3.76
N ILE A 162 -3.84 15.10 4.67
CA ILE A 162 -5.25 14.75 4.91
C ILE A 162 -5.95 15.63 5.95
N LEU A 163 -5.31 16.68 6.46
CA LEU A 163 -5.94 17.59 7.43
C LEU A 163 -7.33 18.10 7.01
N PRO A 164 -7.61 18.44 5.75
CA PRO A 164 -8.95 18.82 5.34
C PRO A 164 -9.98 17.70 5.61
N ILE A 165 -9.64 16.45 5.39
CA ILE A 165 -10.53 15.30 5.67
C ILE A 165 -10.77 15.18 7.18
N ILE A 166 -9.72 15.28 8.00
CA ILE A 166 -9.82 15.20 9.46
C ILE A 166 -10.74 16.33 10.00
N ILE A 167 -10.65 17.53 9.43
CA ILE A 167 -11.39 18.70 9.92
C ILE A 167 -12.85 18.65 9.48
N PHE A 168 -13.11 18.36 8.19
CA PHE A 168 -14.41 18.53 7.57
C PHE A 168 -15.26 17.27 7.50
N SER A 169 -14.75 16.09 7.91
CA SER A 169 -15.55 14.86 7.95
C SER A 169 -16.50 14.85 9.15
N THR A 170 -17.76 14.53 8.92
CA THR A 170 -18.80 14.44 9.96
C THR A 170 -19.95 13.56 9.49
N SER A 171 -20.80 13.14 10.43
CA SER A 171 -22.06 12.47 10.10
C SER A 171 -23.20 13.50 10.05
N THR A 172 -23.98 13.46 8.98
CA THR A 172 -25.06 14.41 8.70
C THR A 172 -26.37 13.69 8.42
N PRO A 173 -27.51 14.24 8.90
CA PRO A 173 -28.81 13.70 8.54
C PRO A 173 -29.15 14.08 7.10
N ASN A 174 -29.66 13.12 6.34
CA ASN A 174 -30.22 13.30 5.01
C ASN A 174 -31.71 13.71 5.08
N SER A 175 -32.26 14.12 3.95
CA SER A 175 -33.68 14.52 3.83
C SER A 175 -34.68 13.39 4.12
N ASP A 176 -34.26 12.13 3.95
CA ASP A 176 -35.05 10.92 4.23
C ASP A 176 -35.00 10.44 5.69
N GLY A 177 -34.22 11.15 6.56
CA GLY A 177 -34.01 10.80 7.95
C GLY A 177 -32.88 9.78 8.17
N SER A 178 -32.23 9.28 7.14
CA SER A 178 -30.99 8.49 7.26
C SER A 178 -29.82 9.39 7.67
N VAL A 179 -28.72 8.81 8.13
CA VAL A 179 -27.49 9.53 8.47
C VAL A 179 -26.40 9.08 7.50
N ALA A 180 -25.73 10.04 6.86
CA ALA A 180 -24.59 9.78 6.01
C ALA A 180 -23.27 10.22 6.69
N CYS A 181 -22.18 9.54 6.38
CA CYS A 181 -20.83 9.91 6.77
C CYS A 181 -20.12 10.56 5.60
N ASN A 182 -19.98 11.88 5.64
CA ASN A 182 -19.50 12.69 4.51
C ASN A 182 -18.48 13.73 4.94
N MET A 183 -17.85 14.37 3.94
CA MET A 183 -17.01 15.53 4.12
C MET A 183 -17.82 16.81 3.84
N GLN A 184 -18.08 17.60 4.88
CA GLN A 184 -18.79 18.87 4.76
C GLN A 184 -17.82 20.04 4.62
N MET A 185 -17.71 20.54 3.39
CA MET A 185 -16.89 21.72 3.10
C MET A 185 -17.64 23.01 3.46
N PRO A 186 -16.90 24.12 3.74
CA PRO A 186 -17.49 25.43 3.93
C PRO A 186 -18.24 25.93 2.69
N GLU A 187 -19.16 26.87 2.87
CA GLU A 187 -19.84 27.53 1.76
C GLU A 187 -18.86 28.47 0.98
N PRO A 188 -18.90 28.50 -0.33
CA PRO A 188 -19.71 27.68 -1.23
C PRO A 188 -19.12 26.27 -1.42
N GLN A 189 -19.81 25.28 -0.88
CA GLN A 189 -19.37 23.88 -0.73
C GLN A 189 -18.83 23.28 -2.02
N ARG A 190 -19.53 23.42 -3.14
CA ARG A 190 -19.10 22.90 -4.44
C ARG A 190 -17.71 23.42 -4.86
N ARG A 191 -17.44 24.70 -4.63
CA ARG A 191 -16.14 25.29 -5.00
C ARG A 191 -15.01 24.71 -4.17
N TRP A 192 -15.22 24.60 -2.86
CA TRP A 192 -14.22 24.02 -1.97
C TRP A 192 -14.01 22.54 -2.20
N MET A 193 -15.08 21.80 -2.54
CA MET A 193 -14.97 20.40 -2.94
C MET A 193 -14.16 20.24 -4.23
N ALA A 194 -14.37 21.09 -5.24
CA ALA A 194 -13.58 21.09 -6.47
C ALA A 194 -12.09 21.35 -6.19
N VAL A 195 -11.79 22.36 -5.36
CA VAL A 195 -10.41 22.64 -4.93
C VAL A 195 -9.79 21.44 -4.22
N PHE A 196 -10.54 20.80 -3.32
CA PHE A 196 -10.08 19.63 -2.59
C PHE A 196 -9.81 18.42 -3.51
N VAL A 197 -10.69 18.13 -4.45
CA VAL A 197 -10.53 17.02 -5.41
C VAL A 197 -9.30 17.23 -6.30
N ILE A 198 -9.09 18.47 -6.80
CA ILE A 198 -7.88 18.80 -7.58
C ILE A 198 -6.63 18.65 -6.70
N TYR A 199 -6.67 19.17 -5.47
CA TYR A 199 -5.58 19.04 -4.52
C TYR A 199 -5.24 17.56 -4.24
N ALA A 200 -6.26 16.72 -3.96
CA ALA A 200 -6.08 15.30 -3.70
C ALA A 200 -5.51 14.56 -4.92
N PHE A 201 -5.95 14.90 -6.13
CA PHE A 201 -5.41 14.34 -7.37
C PHE A 201 -3.93 14.73 -7.58
N LEU A 202 -3.58 15.99 -7.38
CA LEU A 202 -2.21 16.46 -7.56
C LEU A 202 -1.26 15.83 -6.54
N MET A 203 -1.63 15.83 -5.25
CA MET A 203 -0.79 15.36 -4.16
C MET A 203 -0.81 13.83 -4.03
N GLY A 204 -1.96 13.19 -4.24
CA GLY A 204 -2.13 11.75 -4.06
C GLY A 204 -1.84 10.92 -5.32
N PHE A 205 -1.76 11.53 -6.49
CA PHE A 205 -1.59 10.78 -7.73
C PHE A 205 -0.57 11.42 -8.67
N LEU A 206 -0.83 12.60 -9.21
CA LEU A 206 -0.05 13.15 -10.33
C LEU A 206 1.43 13.37 -9.96
N PHE A 207 1.73 14.15 -8.93
CA PHE A 207 3.13 14.45 -8.58
C PHE A 207 3.92 13.20 -8.13
N PRO A 208 3.39 12.33 -7.27
CA PRO A 208 4.08 11.08 -6.92
C PRO A 208 4.33 10.18 -8.13
N VAL A 209 3.34 9.99 -9.01
CA VAL A 209 3.48 9.16 -10.21
C VAL A 209 4.53 9.72 -11.15
N LEU A 210 4.58 11.03 -11.36
CA LEU A 210 5.62 11.67 -12.17
C LEU A 210 7.02 11.46 -11.56
N ALA A 211 7.16 11.59 -10.24
CA ALA A 211 8.43 11.32 -9.56
C ALA A 211 8.88 9.86 -9.70
N ILE A 212 7.94 8.92 -9.58
CA ILE A 212 8.18 7.49 -9.78
C ILE A 212 8.61 7.22 -11.23
N CYS A 213 7.87 7.73 -12.22
CA CYS A 213 8.20 7.59 -13.63
C CYS A 213 9.61 8.10 -13.94
N MET A 214 9.98 9.26 -13.41
CA MET A 214 11.32 9.82 -13.56
C MET A 214 12.39 8.87 -12.99
N CYS A 215 12.19 8.31 -11.80
CA CYS A 215 13.10 7.34 -11.22
C CYS A 215 13.29 6.12 -12.14
N TYR A 216 12.21 5.56 -12.70
CA TYR A 216 12.30 4.38 -13.57
C TYR A 216 12.91 4.69 -14.92
N VAL A 217 12.65 5.84 -15.53
CA VAL A 217 13.33 6.28 -16.75
C VAL A 217 14.85 6.32 -16.55
N LEU A 218 15.30 6.92 -15.44
CA LEU A 218 16.71 7.00 -15.10
C LEU A 218 17.33 5.62 -14.79
N ILE A 219 16.61 4.73 -14.11
CA ILE A 219 17.04 3.33 -13.88
C ILE A 219 17.22 2.61 -15.21
N ILE A 220 16.24 2.67 -16.11
CA ILE A 220 16.27 2.01 -17.42
C ILE A 220 17.42 2.56 -18.28
N ALA A 221 17.59 3.87 -18.34
CA ALA A 221 18.70 4.50 -19.04
C ALA A 221 20.06 3.98 -18.53
N LYS A 222 20.24 3.91 -17.20
CA LYS A 222 21.46 3.37 -16.60
C LYS A 222 21.68 1.91 -16.92
N LEU A 223 20.63 1.08 -16.83
CA LEU A 223 20.71 -0.36 -17.14
C LEU A 223 21.08 -0.62 -18.59
N ARG A 224 20.56 0.18 -19.55
CA ARG A 224 20.93 0.09 -20.97
C ARG A 224 22.43 0.37 -21.19
N VAL A 225 22.95 1.46 -20.61
CA VAL A 225 24.37 1.82 -20.72
C VAL A 225 25.28 0.75 -20.12
N VAL A 226 24.87 0.14 -19.01
CA VAL A 226 25.67 -0.89 -18.31
C VAL A 226 25.56 -2.26 -18.99
N ALA A 227 24.46 -2.58 -19.65
CA ALA A 227 24.31 -3.83 -20.43
C ALA A 227 25.31 -3.90 -21.59
N LEU A 228 25.72 -2.75 -22.14
CA LEU A 228 26.74 -2.64 -23.17
C LEU A 228 28.17 -2.89 -22.66
N LYS A 229 28.40 -2.84 -21.34
CA LYS A 229 29.70 -3.07 -20.68
C LYS A 229 29.66 -4.44 -19.98
N ALA A 230 30.04 -5.52 -20.67
CA ALA A 230 30.01 -6.89 -20.16
C ALA A 230 30.88 -7.08 -18.89
N GLY A 231 30.35 -7.77 -17.87
CA GLY A 231 31.14 -8.30 -16.77
C GLY A 231 30.55 -8.39 -15.36
N TRP A 232 29.30 -7.91 -15.07
CA TRP A 232 28.77 -7.86 -13.69
C TRP A 232 27.44 -8.63 -13.50
N GLN A 233 27.42 -9.94 -13.73
CA GLN A 233 26.16 -10.65 -13.94
C GLN A 233 25.34 -10.98 -12.67
N GLN A 234 25.94 -11.40 -11.56
CA GLN A 234 25.17 -12.04 -10.48
C GLN A 234 24.49 -11.05 -9.50
N ARG A 235 25.20 -10.01 -9.05
CA ARG A 235 24.65 -8.97 -8.18
C ARG A 235 23.56 -8.15 -8.88
N LYS A 236 23.70 -7.95 -10.19
CA LYS A 236 22.72 -7.27 -11.03
C LYS A 236 21.40 -8.04 -11.16
N LYS A 237 21.43 -9.37 -11.15
CA LYS A 237 20.22 -10.20 -11.26
C LYS A 237 19.29 -10.00 -10.06
N SER A 238 19.83 -9.91 -8.85
CA SER A 238 19.03 -9.66 -7.63
C SER A 238 18.43 -8.25 -7.62
N GLU A 239 19.23 -7.21 -7.87
CA GLU A 239 18.73 -5.82 -7.90
C GLU A 239 17.68 -5.60 -9.01
N ARG A 240 17.85 -6.26 -10.16
CA ARG A 240 16.86 -6.22 -11.24
C ARG A 240 15.53 -6.86 -10.83
N LYS A 241 15.54 -8.00 -10.12
CA LYS A 241 14.31 -8.64 -9.62
C LYS A 241 13.57 -7.72 -8.65
N ILE A 242 14.28 -7.09 -7.70
CA ILE A 242 13.66 -6.18 -6.73
C ILE A 242 13.11 -4.93 -7.43
N THR A 243 13.84 -4.39 -8.41
CA THR A 243 13.36 -3.23 -9.20
C THR A 243 12.09 -3.60 -9.98
N LEU A 244 12.03 -4.78 -10.58
CA LEU A 244 10.85 -5.28 -11.28
C LEU A 244 9.66 -5.44 -10.30
N MET A 245 9.89 -5.99 -9.13
CA MET A 245 8.86 -6.14 -8.09
C MET A 245 8.27 -4.78 -7.72
N VAL A 246 9.10 -3.78 -7.42
CA VAL A 246 8.61 -2.44 -7.07
C VAL A 246 7.86 -1.81 -8.23
N MET A 247 8.35 -1.96 -9.47
CA MET A 247 7.66 -1.47 -10.67
C MET A 247 6.26 -2.10 -10.82
N MET A 248 6.14 -3.41 -10.59
CA MET A 248 4.84 -4.10 -10.66
C MET A 248 3.86 -3.60 -9.58
N VAL A 249 4.33 -3.40 -8.35
CA VAL A 249 3.50 -2.84 -7.27
C VAL A 249 3.03 -1.43 -7.62
N VAL A 250 3.90 -0.58 -8.16
CA VAL A 250 3.51 0.77 -8.63
C VAL A 250 2.50 0.71 -9.77
N THR A 251 2.70 -0.21 -10.73
CA THR A 251 1.76 -0.37 -11.86
C THR A 251 0.38 -0.77 -11.37
N VAL A 252 0.29 -1.72 -10.43
CA VAL A 252 -0.98 -2.13 -9.82
C VAL A 252 -1.61 -0.97 -9.05
N PHE A 253 -0.81 -0.20 -8.30
CA PHE A 253 -1.31 0.99 -7.61
C PHE A 253 -1.95 1.98 -8.59
N VAL A 254 -1.27 2.31 -9.69
CA VAL A 254 -1.80 3.24 -10.70
C VAL A 254 -3.08 2.69 -11.32
N ILE A 255 -3.15 1.41 -11.70
CA ILE A 255 -4.35 0.79 -12.27
C ILE A 255 -5.52 0.84 -11.28
N CYS A 256 -5.27 0.59 -10.01
CA CYS A 256 -6.33 0.53 -9.00
C CYS A 256 -6.84 1.92 -8.58
N TRP A 257 -5.96 2.94 -8.49
CA TRP A 257 -6.34 4.27 -8.00
C TRP A 257 -6.69 5.28 -9.10
N MET A 258 -6.23 5.07 -10.34
CA MET A 258 -6.56 5.97 -11.45
C MET A 258 -8.07 6.11 -11.67
N PRO A 259 -8.89 5.02 -11.69
CA PRO A 259 -10.34 5.14 -11.85
C PRO A 259 -10.99 6.00 -10.77
N PHE A 260 -10.57 5.88 -9.50
CA PHE A 260 -11.06 6.70 -8.40
C PHE A 260 -10.82 8.20 -8.67
N HIS A 261 -9.60 8.58 -9.02
CA HIS A 261 -9.28 9.99 -9.28
C HIS A 261 -10.01 10.54 -10.50
N VAL A 262 -10.16 9.73 -11.56
CA VAL A 262 -10.93 10.12 -12.76
C VAL A 262 -12.38 10.35 -12.41
N VAL A 263 -13.01 9.42 -11.68
CA VAL A 263 -14.41 9.56 -11.27
C VAL A 263 -14.63 10.78 -10.41
N GLN A 264 -13.75 11.04 -9.44
CA GLN A 264 -13.86 12.23 -8.58
C GLN A 264 -13.76 13.53 -9.38
N LEU A 265 -12.84 13.60 -10.36
CA LEU A 265 -12.72 14.76 -11.23
C LEU A 265 -13.98 14.94 -12.11
N VAL A 266 -14.47 13.86 -12.72
CA VAL A 266 -15.69 13.89 -13.55
C VAL A 266 -16.91 14.35 -12.73
N ASN A 267 -17.12 13.79 -11.54
CA ASN A 267 -18.24 14.16 -10.67
C ASN A 267 -18.25 15.66 -10.33
N VAL A 268 -17.07 16.25 -10.13
CA VAL A 268 -16.95 17.67 -9.79
C VAL A 268 -17.16 18.58 -11.01
N PHE A 269 -16.64 18.21 -12.17
CA PHE A 269 -16.66 19.09 -13.36
C PHE A 269 -17.91 18.90 -14.24
N GLU A 270 -18.40 17.67 -14.39
CA GLU A 270 -19.52 17.37 -15.28
C GLU A 270 -20.87 17.29 -14.58
N GLU A 271 -20.92 17.40 -13.24
CA GLU A 271 -22.15 17.21 -12.42
C GLU A 271 -22.85 15.87 -12.72
N ARG A 272 -22.10 14.93 -13.25
CA ARG A 272 -22.63 13.64 -13.69
C ARG A 272 -22.16 12.57 -12.73
N HIS A 273 -23.00 12.29 -11.76
CA HIS A 273 -22.73 11.25 -10.80
C HIS A 273 -23.19 9.89 -11.33
N ASN A 274 -22.24 8.92 -11.35
CA ASN A 274 -22.56 7.51 -11.60
C ASN A 274 -22.14 6.69 -10.38
N ALA A 275 -23.11 6.36 -9.53
CA ALA A 275 -22.91 5.64 -8.28
C ALA A 275 -22.17 4.30 -8.49
N THR A 276 -22.52 3.55 -9.55
CA THR A 276 -21.88 2.27 -9.86
C THR A 276 -20.41 2.41 -10.18
N PHE A 277 -20.04 3.39 -11.01
CA PHE A 277 -18.63 3.66 -11.32
C PHE A 277 -17.84 4.14 -10.11
N SER A 278 -18.45 4.98 -9.27
CA SER A 278 -17.84 5.45 -8.03
C SER A 278 -17.55 4.29 -7.08
N GLN A 279 -18.51 3.38 -6.88
CA GLN A 279 -18.35 2.21 -6.03
C GLN A 279 -17.30 1.23 -6.56
N LEU A 280 -17.29 0.95 -7.88
CA LEU A 280 -16.28 0.10 -8.50
C LEU A 280 -14.86 0.70 -8.34
N ALA A 281 -14.72 2.00 -8.50
CA ALA A 281 -13.44 2.70 -8.32
C ALA A 281 -12.94 2.60 -6.88
N VAL A 282 -13.82 2.73 -5.89
CA VAL A 282 -13.48 2.55 -4.47
C VAL A 282 -13.07 1.10 -4.19
N ILE A 283 -13.83 0.11 -4.67
CA ILE A 283 -13.48 -1.32 -4.52
C ILE A 283 -12.09 -1.63 -5.09
N LEU A 284 -11.75 -1.06 -6.25
CA LEU A 284 -10.41 -1.22 -6.83
C LEU A 284 -9.31 -0.63 -5.93
N GLY A 285 -9.57 0.53 -5.30
CA GLY A 285 -8.66 1.12 -4.32
C GLY A 285 -8.39 0.18 -3.13
N TYR A 286 -9.44 -0.43 -2.58
CA TYR A 286 -9.30 -1.42 -1.50
C TYR A 286 -8.60 -2.71 -1.97
N ALA A 287 -8.88 -3.17 -3.19
CA ALA A 287 -8.23 -4.33 -3.78
C ALA A 287 -6.71 -4.13 -3.96
N ASN A 288 -6.25 -2.90 -4.16
CA ASN A 288 -4.82 -2.57 -4.18
C ASN A 288 -4.10 -3.04 -2.92
N SER A 289 -4.68 -2.84 -1.74
CA SER A 289 -4.10 -3.25 -0.46
C SER A 289 -3.98 -4.77 -0.31
N CYS A 290 -4.84 -5.54 -1.01
CA CYS A 290 -4.72 -7.00 -1.08
C CYS A 290 -3.67 -7.47 -2.10
N ALA A 291 -3.43 -6.69 -3.15
CA ALA A 291 -2.49 -7.07 -4.22
C ALA A 291 -1.03 -7.07 -3.74
N ASN A 292 -0.67 -6.19 -2.81
CA ASN A 292 0.69 -6.02 -2.32
C ASN A 292 1.32 -7.32 -1.78
N PRO A 293 0.74 -8.05 -0.81
CA PRO A 293 1.28 -9.31 -0.32
C PRO A 293 1.38 -10.37 -1.40
N ILE A 294 0.41 -10.43 -2.32
CA ILE A 294 0.37 -11.37 -3.44
C ILE A 294 1.59 -11.12 -4.35
N LEU A 295 1.83 -9.89 -4.74
CA LEU A 295 2.97 -9.52 -5.58
C LEU A 295 4.31 -9.84 -4.89
N TYR A 296 4.44 -9.60 -3.58
CA TYR A 296 5.66 -9.97 -2.84
C TYR A 296 5.88 -11.49 -2.84
N GLY A 297 4.83 -12.27 -2.64
CA GLY A 297 4.89 -13.74 -2.65
C GLY A 297 5.30 -14.32 -4.00
N PHE A 298 4.89 -13.70 -5.11
CA PHE A 298 5.27 -14.15 -6.45
C PHE A 298 6.62 -13.63 -6.90
N LEU A 299 6.96 -12.38 -6.62
CA LEU A 299 8.10 -11.70 -7.23
C LEU A 299 9.37 -11.71 -6.36
N SER A 300 9.23 -11.92 -5.04
CA SER A 300 10.36 -11.96 -4.12
C SER A 300 10.62 -13.38 -3.62
N ASP A 301 11.78 -13.95 -3.99
CA ASP A 301 12.18 -15.29 -3.56
C ASP A 301 12.22 -15.42 -2.02
N ASN A 302 12.55 -14.35 -1.30
CA ASN A 302 12.60 -14.34 0.16
C ASN A 302 11.21 -14.41 0.78
N PHE A 303 10.24 -13.61 0.31
CA PHE A 303 8.85 -13.67 0.76
C PHE A 303 8.20 -14.99 0.38
N LYS A 304 8.41 -15.45 -0.87
CA LYS A 304 7.90 -16.74 -1.35
C LYS A 304 8.30 -17.89 -0.43
N ARG A 305 9.60 -18.02 -0.11
CA ARG A 305 10.10 -19.08 0.80
C ARG A 305 9.53 -18.92 2.21
N SER A 306 9.44 -17.71 2.73
CA SER A 306 8.90 -17.46 4.06
C SER A 306 7.41 -17.78 4.14
N PHE A 307 6.62 -17.41 3.13
CA PHE A 307 5.19 -17.74 3.05
C PHE A 307 4.96 -19.24 2.92
N GLN A 308 5.75 -19.95 2.10
CA GLN A 308 5.69 -21.39 1.98
C GLN A 308 6.00 -22.09 3.31
N ARG A 309 6.97 -21.61 4.09
CA ARG A 309 7.28 -22.15 5.43
C ARG A 309 6.09 -21.99 6.38
N ILE A 310 5.41 -20.85 6.37
CA ILE A 310 4.26 -20.60 7.23
C ILE A 310 3.06 -21.47 6.81
N LEU A 311 2.71 -21.48 5.52
CA LEU A 311 1.53 -22.17 5.00
C LEU A 311 1.67 -23.69 4.99
N CYS A 312 2.87 -24.23 4.73
CA CYS A 312 3.12 -25.66 4.63
C CYS A 312 3.49 -26.30 5.98
N LEU A 313 3.41 -25.55 7.11
CA LEU A 313 3.77 -26.05 8.45
C LEU A 313 5.13 -26.80 8.52
N ARG A 314 6.08 -26.45 7.68
CA ARG A 314 7.45 -27.00 7.70
C ARG A 314 8.25 -26.41 8.87
N TRP A 315 7.83 -26.73 10.07
CA TRP A 315 8.49 -26.32 11.32
C TRP A 315 9.80 -27.08 11.58
N VAL A 316 10.04 -28.19 10.87
CA VAL A 316 11.11 -29.16 11.23
C VAL A 316 12.50 -28.73 10.75
N ASP A 317 12.62 -27.94 9.66
CA ASP A 317 13.94 -27.67 9.08
C ASP A 317 14.59 -26.33 9.53
N SER A 318 13.92 -25.52 10.32
CA SER A 318 14.47 -24.20 10.70
C SER A 318 15.51 -24.24 11.84
N ALA A 319 15.60 -25.34 12.58
CA ALA A 319 16.58 -25.49 13.63
C ALA A 319 18.00 -25.84 13.12
N ALA A 320 18.11 -26.40 11.92
CA ALA A 320 19.37 -26.83 11.34
C ALA A 320 20.13 -25.75 10.51
N GLU A 321 19.42 -24.74 9.99
CA GLU A 321 20.03 -23.70 9.11
C GLU A 321 20.46 -22.40 9.86
N GLU A 322 19.91 -22.09 11.04
CA GLU A 322 20.26 -20.86 11.78
C GLU A 322 21.66 -20.89 12.44
N PRO A 323 22.18 -22.00 12.97
CA PRO A 323 23.49 -22.02 13.60
C PRO A 323 24.65 -21.76 12.64
N ILE A 324 24.58 -22.29 11.41
CA ILE A 324 25.67 -22.22 10.42
C ILE A 324 25.86 -20.79 9.90
N ASP A 325 24.79 -20.08 9.64
CA ASP A 325 24.87 -18.69 9.15
C ASP A 325 25.31 -17.69 10.23
N TYR A 326 24.99 -17.97 11.51
CA TYR A 326 25.45 -17.15 12.65
C TYR A 326 26.97 -17.29 12.84
N TYR A 327 27.49 -18.52 12.80
CA TYR A 327 28.93 -18.80 12.91
C TYR A 327 29.69 -18.27 11.69
N ALA A 328 29.17 -18.44 10.47
CA ALA A 328 29.78 -17.90 9.26
C ALA A 328 29.84 -16.37 9.25
N THR A 329 28.81 -15.71 9.77
CA THR A 329 28.78 -14.23 9.91
C THR A 329 29.71 -13.77 11.05
N ALA A 330 29.78 -14.50 12.14
CA ALA A 330 30.67 -14.20 13.27
C ALA A 330 32.15 -14.44 12.91
N LEU A 331 32.47 -15.48 12.14
CA LEU A 331 33.80 -15.74 11.62
C LEU A 331 34.24 -14.70 10.59
N LYS A 332 33.34 -14.30 9.69
CA LYS A 332 33.60 -13.24 8.70
C LYS A 332 33.79 -11.86 9.34
N SER A 333 33.16 -11.58 10.47
CA SER A 333 33.37 -10.35 11.24
C SER A 333 34.68 -10.35 12.03
N ARG A 334 35.31 -11.52 12.23
CA ARG A 334 36.62 -11.69 12.87
C ARG A 334 37.78 -11.83 11.88
N GLY A 335 37.55 -11.67 10.58
CA GLY A 335 38.63 -11.65 9.56
C GLY A 335 39.16 -13.03 9.15
N TYR A 336 38.48 -14.13 9.53
CA TYR A 336 38.85 -15.48 9.08
C TYR A 336 38.15 -15.82 7.78
N SER A 337 38.90 -16.32 6.75
CA SER A 337 38.29 -16.80 5.51
C SER A 337 37.70 -18.20 5.72
N VAL A 338 36.53 -18.45 5.14
CA VAL A 338 35.75 -19.70 5.30
C VAL A 338 36.40 -20.89 4.55
N ASP A 339 37.44 -20.64 3.76
CA ASP A 339 38.08 -21.68 2.91
C ASP A 339 39.09 -22.54 3.66
N GLU A 340 39.35 -22.30 4.97
CA GLU A 340 40.35 -23.01 5.75
C GLU A 340 39.80 -24.12 6.67
N PHE A 341 38.48 -24.41 6.58
CA PHE A 341 37.84 -25.46 7.39
C PHE A 341 37.39 -26.61 6.49
N GLN A 342 38.38 -27.46 6.10
CA GLN A 342 38.10 -28.77 5.50
C GLN A 342 38.09 -29.83 6.59
N PRO A 343 37.03 -30.67 6.73
CA PRO A 343 36.89 -31.64 7.84
C PRO A 343 37.80 -32.89 7.74
N ASP A 344 38.71 -32.99 6.77
CA ASP A 344 39.40 -34.24 6.43
C ASP A 344 40.68 -34.55 7.20
N ASN A 345 41.05 -33.75 8.22
CA ASN A 345 42.34 -33.97 8.94
C ASN A 345 42.19 -34.47 10.41
N MET A 346 41.07 -35.12 10.76
CA MET A 346 40.87 -35.61 12.14
C MET A 346 40.87 -37.14 12.31
N GLU A 347 41.31 -37.90 11.27
CA GLU A 347 41.25 -39.39 11.34
C GLU A 347 42.61 -40.11 11.17
N SER A 348 43.79 -39.40 11.22
CA SER A 348 45.06 -40.07 11.03
C SER A 348 45.93 -40.21 12.29
N ASP A 349 45.55 -39.71 13.48
CA ASP A 349 46.36 -39.76 14.68
C ASP A 349 45.93 -40.78 15.76
N ARG A 350 45.20 -41.83 15.39
CA ARG A 350 44.82 -42.91 16.34
C ARG A 350 45.30 -44.30 16.01
N ILE A 351 46.37 -44.48 15.24
CA ILE A 351 47.03 -45.79 15.09
C ILE A 351 48.55 -45.58 15.11
N SER A 352 49.13 -45.41 16.27
CA SER A 352 50.50 -45.81 16.62
C SER A 352 50.81 -45.35 18.07
N HIS A 353 50.45 -46.14 19.05
CA HIS A 353 51.21 -46.61 20.18
C HIS A 353 50.33 -47.40 21.12
#